data_f033c5fcccd70ca3981f2967c3563802
#
_entry.id   f033c5fcccd70ca3981f2967c3563802
#
_cell.length_a   1.000
_cell.length_b   1.000
_cell.length_c   1.000
_cell.angle_alpha   90.00
_cell.angle_beta   90.00
_cell.angle_gamma   90.00
#
_symmetry.space_group_name_H-M   'P 1'
#
loop_
_entity.id
_entity.type
_entity.pdbx_description
1 polymer ?
#
loop_
_entity_poly.entity_id
_entity_poly.type
_entity_poly.pdbx_seq_one_letter_code
_entity_poly.pdbx_strand_id
1 'polypeptide(L)'
;MVSETTRRALKEFGLTEYEVKAYIALVESGPMPASQLSTTASIPYSKIYEILGNLERKGWVESEQGRPSKYFPKPPSTALESSRVRMENTLKSCQTDAMSELQPLYEKKRVQERPDIWIVRGQNNILDRIKETLGRTRRELLVAMPIVPDSVISMATPLLSLMNSRGVKVSVMIPSMISKEVTRKLKGLAEIRVREQMFGGGIISDSNEIILLLGEEPEKGLTLAISSDHVGLVKFGKSYFEFLWENSKPS
;
A
#
# COMPACT_ATOMS: atom_id res chain seq x y z
N MET A 1 31.89 19.47 3.67
CA MET A 1 30.66 20.23 3.26
C MET A 1 29.55 19.25 3.01
N VAL A 2 28.45 19.37 3.71
CA VAL A 2 27.31 18.47 3.63
C VAL A 2 26.59 18.63 2.28
N SER A 3 26.25 17.50 1.61
CA SER A 3 25.63 17.48 0.28
C SER A 3 24.22 18.08 0.27
N GLU A 4 23.75 18.52 -0.88
CA GLU A 4 22.36 18.99 -1.04
C GLU A 4 21.34 17.86 -0.80
N THR A 5 21.69 16.64 -1.15
CA THR A 5 20.88 15.44 -0.85
C THR A 5 20.62 15.28 0.66
N THR A 6 21.67 15.45 1.48
CA THR A 6 21.54 15.38 2.95
C THR A 6 20.67 16.52 3.49
N ARG A 7 20.82 17.74 2.97
CA ARG A 7 19.97 18.88 3.35
C ARG A 7 18.50 18.62 3.06
N ARG A 8 18.21 18.07 1.88
CA ARG A 8 16.85 17.69 1.49
C ARG A 8 16.29 16.59 2.39
N ALA A 9 17.09 15.56 2.68
CA ALA A 9 16.68 14.50 3.62
C ALA A 9 16.31 15.06 5.00
N LEU A 10 17.09 15.98 5.56
CA LEU A 10 16.79 16.61 6.85
C LEU A 10 15.48 17.41 6.82
N LYS A 11 15.13 18.03 5.69
CA LYS A 11 13.84 18.71 5.51
C LYS A 11 12.67 17.71 5.54
N GLU A 12 12.82 16.54 4.92
CA GLU A 12 11.81 15.46 4.98
C GLU A 12 11.60 14.96 6.42
N PHE A 13 12.61 15.03 7.29
CA PHE A 13 12.50 14.78 8.73
C PHE A 13 11.86 15.94 9.51
N GLY A 14 11.30 16.94 8.82
CA GLY A 14 10.53 18.03 9.40
C GLY A 14 11.37 19.19 9.90
N LEU A 15 12.61 19.36 9.45
CA LEU A 15 13.41 20.55 9.71
C LEU A 15 13.15 21.63 8.65
N THR A 16 13.04 22.86 9.10
CA THR A 16 13.02 24.04 8.23
C THR A 16 14.41 24.32 7.69
N GLU A 17 14.53 25.17 6.69
CA GLU A 17 15.82 25.51 6.09
C GLU A 17 16.82 26.10 7.08
N TYR A 18 16.37 26.97 7.97
CA TYR A 18 17.22 27.52 9.02
C TYR A 18 17.61 26.50 10.08
N GLU A 19 16.70 25.61 10.46
CA GLU A 19 16.99 24.50 11.37
C GLU A 19 18.06 23.55 10.80
N VAL A 20 17.97 23.24 9.49
CA VAL A 20 18.97 22.44 8.80
C VAL A 20 20.34 23.13 8.82
N LYS A 21 20.40 24.45 8.51
CA LYS A 21 21.65 25.22 8.55
C LYS A 21 22.26 25.24 9.95
N ALA A 22 21.44 25.49 10.98
CA ALA A 22 21.88 25.52 12.38
C ALA A 22 22.42 24.17 12.84
N TYR A 23 21.70 23.09 12.59
CA TYR A 23 22.12 21.75 13.00
C TYR A 23 23.40 21.33 12.30
N ILE A 24 23.53 21.54 10.99
CA ILE A 24 24.75 21.22 10.24
C ILE A 24 25.93 22.02 10.77
N ALA A 25 25.77 23.32 11.02
CA ALA A 25 26.83 24.15 11.59
C ALA A 25 27.31 23.66 12.96
N LEU A 26 26.39 23.23 13.83
CA LEU A 26 26.74 22.63 15.12
C LEU A 26 27.46 21.28 14.96
N VAL A 27 27.06 20.44 14.00
CA VAL A 27 27.72 19.15 13.75
C VAL A 27 29.13 19.35 13.14
N GLU A 28 29.29 20.31 12.22
CA GLU A 28 30.59 20.56 11.55
C GLU A 28 31.58 21.32 12.47
N SER A 29 31.11 22.29 13.26
CA SER A 29 31.97 23.21 14.02
C SER A 29 31.95 22.96 15.53
N GLY A 30 31.13 22.04 16.01
CA GLY A 30 31.01 21.72 17.43
C GLY A 30 30.03 22.63 18.18
N PRO A 31 29.88 22.38 19.48
CA PRO A 31 29.00 23.15 20.36
C PRO A 31 29.41 24.61 20.45
N MET A 32 28.43 25.52 20.35
CA MET A 32 28.70 26.97 20.41
C MET A 32 27.52 27.77 20.96
N PRO A 33 27.74 29.03 21.38
CA PRO A 33 26.67 29.94 21.78
C PRO A 33 25.82 30.39 20.60
N ALA A 34 24.57 30.82 20.86
CA ALA A 34 23.63 31.29 19.85
C ALA A 34 24.18 32.44 18.98
N SER A 35 24.94 33.37 19.57
CA SER A 35 25.57 34.48 18.82
C SER A 35 26.56 34.00 17.78
N GLN A 36 27.39 33.04 18.13
CA GLN A 36 28.37 32.45 17.20
C GLN A 36 27.67 31.61 16.12
N LEU A 37 26.65 30.84 16.51
CA LEU A 37 25.87 30.02 15.55
C LEU A 37 25.15 30.88 14.51
N SER A 38 24.58 32.01 14.92
CA SER A 38 23.95 32.99 14.02
C SER A 38 24.90 33.40 12.89
N THR A 39 26.14 33.70 13.22
CA THR A 39 27.18 34.09 12.23
C THR A 39 27.60 32.89 11.40
N THR A 40 27.93 31.75 12.03
CA THR A 40 28.44 30.53 11.33
C THR A 40 27.42 29.95 10.37
N ALA A 41 26.14 29.91 10.74
CA ALA A 41 25.07 29.35 9.92
C ALA A 41 24.42 30.40 8.99
N SER A 42 24.84 31.65 9.03
CA SER A 42 24.23 32.77 8.29
C SER A 42 22.73 32.90 8.57
N ILE A 43 22.36 32.87 9.84
CA ILE A 43 20.99 32.98 10.33
C ILE A 43 20.83 34.36 11.03
N PRO A 44 19.75 35.12 10.71
CA PRO A 44 19.50 36.38 11.42
C PRO A 44 19.44 36.18 12.93
N TYR A 45 20.16 37.03 13.69
CA TYR A 45 20.21 36.93 15.15
C TYR A 45 18.83 37.00 15.83
N SER A 46 17.91 37.75 15.26
CA SER A 46 16.53 37.84 15.74
C SER A 46 15.76 36.51 15.67
N LYS A 47 16.19 35.55 14.84
CA LYS A 47 15.54 34.25 14.65
C LYS A 47 16.26 33.09 15.35
N ILE A 48 17.51 33.29 15.77
CA ILE A 48 18.37 32.18 16.22
C ILE A 48 17.79 31.44 17.43
N TYR A 49 17.25 32.19 18.41
CA TYR A 49 16.68 31.58 19.61
C TYR A 49 15.40 30.79 19.35
N GLU A 50 14.57 31.27 18.43
CA GLU A 50 13.38 30.54 17.99
C GLU A 50 13.79 29.22 17.32
N ILE A 51 14.77 29.26 16.42
CA ILE A 51 15.29 28.09 15.70
C ILE A 51 15.90 27.07 16.64
N LEU A 52 16.72 27.53 17.60
CA LEU A 52 17.32 26.67 18.63
C LEU A 52 16.27 26.04 19.55
N GLY A 53 15.26 26.78 19.97
CA GLY A 53 14.15 26.26 20.75
C GLY A 53 13.32 25.24 19.97
N ASN A 54 13.16 25.43 18.66
CA ASN A 54 12.51 24.45 17.78
C ASN A 54 13.35 23.18 17.65
N LEU A 55 14.66 23.29 17.42
CA LEU A 55 15.57 22.15 17.34
C LEU A 55 15.60 21.36 18.65
N GLU A 56 15.58 22.04 19.78
CA GLU A 56 15.56 21.42 21.11
C GLU A 56 14.24 20.66 21.33
N ARG A 57 13.09 21.27 21.04
CA ARG A 57 11.77 20.61 21.10
C ARG A 57 11.68 19.42 20.13
N LYS A 58 12.32 19.51 18.98
CA LYS A 58 12.38 18.41 18.01
C LYS A 58 13.42 17.35 18.39
N GLY A 59 14.24 17.57 19.43
CA GLY A 59 15.23 16.63 19.92
C GLY A 59 16.49 16.51 19.05
N TRP A 60 16.86 17.58 18.34
CA TRP A 60 18.08 17.65 17.50
C TRP A 60 19.24 18.31 18.22
N VAL A 61 18.97 19.13 19.20
CA VAL A 61 19.95 19.92 19.95
C VAL A 61 19.61 19.84 21.44
N GLU A 62 20.62 20.00 22.28
CA GLU A 62 20.50 20.18 23.71
C GLU A 62 21.18 21.49 24.12
N SER A 63 20.62 22.19 25.11
CA SER A 63 21.22 23.38 25.68
C SER A 63 21.84 23.07 27.03
N GLU A 64 23.04 23.61 27.28
CA GLU A 64 23.64 23.66 28.59
C GLU A 64 23.46 25.06 29.17
N GLN A 65 22.89 25.14 30.39
CA GLN A 65 22.69 26.39 31.05
C GLN A 65 24.03 26.97 31.51
N GLY A 66 24.37 28.13 30.99
CA GLY A 66 25.61 28.87 31.28
C GLY A 66 25.46 30.33 30.87
N ARG A 67 26.50 31.14 31.14
CA ARG A 67 26.57 32.53 30.63
C ARG A 67 27.84 32.70 29.83
N PRO A 68 27.76 32.60 28.46
CA PRO A 68 26.59 32.33 27.61
C PRO A 68 26.19 30.84 27.57
N SER A 69 24.89 30.54 27.33
CA SER A 69 24.41 29.18 27.11
C SER A 69 25.02 28.61 25.83
N LYS A 70 25.43 27.35 25.87
CA LYS A 70 25.95 26.62 24.70
C LYS A 70 24.95 25.59 24.21
N TYR A 71 24.92 25.37 22.92
CA TYR A 71 24.05 24.42 22.24
C TYR A 71 24.86 23.27 21.63
N PHE A 72 24.46 22.06 21.94
CA PHE A 72 25.13 20.82 21.57
C PHE A 72 24.27 20.07 20.54
N PRO A 73 24.81 19.67 19.39
CA PRO A 73 24.08 18.82 18.48
C PRO A 73 23.95 17.42 19.07
N LYS A 74 22.78 16.82 19.03
CA LYS A 74 22.63 15.38 19.30
C LYS A 74 23.28 14.58 18.16
N PRO A 75 23.78 13.37 18.46
CA PRO A 75 24.30 12.48 17.40
C PRO A 75 23.25 12.31 16.29
N PRO A 76 23.63 12.40 15.01
CA PRO A 76 22.70 12.28 13.90
C PRO A 76 21.83 11.02 13.95
N SER A 77 22.41 9.87 14.35
CA SER A 77 21.66 8.61 14.52
C SER A 77 20.53 8.74 15.52
N THR A 78 20.79 9.35 16.68
CA THR A 78 19.79 9.55 17.75
C THR A 78 18.72 10.55 17.34
N ALA A 79 19.11 11.66 16.72
CA ALA A 79 18.19 12.71 16.28
C ALA A 79 17.25 12.23 15.18
N LEU A 80 17.77 11.48 14.20
CA LEU A 80 17.00 10.89 13.11
C LEU A 80 16.02 9.84 13.65
N GLU A 81 16.47 8.94 14.53
CA GLU A 81 15.59 7.91 15.11
C GLU A 81 14.46 8.51 15.96
N SER A 82 14.77 9.50 16.79
CA SER A 82 13.75 10.22 17.58
C SER A 82 12.72 10.91 16.68
N SER A 83 13.18 11.49 15.56
CA SER A 83 12.30 12.13 14.60
C SER A 83 11.43 11.12 13.84
N ARG A 84 11.98 9.97 13.45
CA ARG A 84 11.23 8.87 12.82
C ARG A 84 10.08 8.41 13.72
N VAL A 85 10.38 8.09 14.97
CA VAL A 85 9.37 7.65 15.96
C VAL A 85 8.28 8.70 16.16
N ARG A 86 8.66 9.98 16.25
CA ARG A 86 7.69 11.07 16.38
C ARG A 86 6.79 11.19 15.17
N MET A 87 7.36 11.10 13.96
CA MET A 87 6.58 11.15 12.70
C MET A 87 5.60 9.97 12.60
N GLU A 88 6.02 8.76 12.93
CA GLU A 88 5.16 7.58 12.97
C GLU A 88 4.00 7.74 13.94
N ASN A 89 4.27 8.24 15.14
CA ASN A 89 3.24 8.49 16.15
C ASN A 89 2.24 9.56 15.69
N THR A 90 2.74 10.65 15.07
CA THR A 90 1.90 11.71 14.53
C THR A 90 1.01 11.18 13.40
N LEU A 91 1.56 10.41 12.45
CA LEU A 91 0.79 9.80 11.37
C LEU A 91 -0.28 8.85 11.90
N LYS A 92 0.06 8.05 12.91
CA LYS A 92 -0.90 7.11 13.54
C LYS A 92 -2.04 7.86 14.24
N SER A 93 -1.74 8.94 14.95
CA SER A 93 -2.76 9.80 15.57
C SER A 93 -3.67 10.42 14.51
N CYS A 94 -3.09 11.08 13.51
CA CYS A 94 -3.84 11.69 12.41
C CYS A 94 -4.72 10.68 11.66
N GLN A 95 -4.21 9.45 11.44
CA GLN A 95 -4.99 8.37 10.85
C GLN A 95 -6.18 7.99 11.73
N THR A 96 -5.96 7.84 13.04
CA THR A 96 -7.02 7.49 14.00
C THR A 96 -8.10 8.58 14.03
N ASP A 97 -7.69 9.85 14.11
CA ASP A 97 -8.61 10.98 14.14
C ASP A 97 -9.43 11.07 12.85
N ALA A 98 -8.77 10.99 11.71
CA ALA A 98 -9.45 11.00 10.41
C ALA A 98 -10.41 9.81 10.25
N MET A 99 -10.00 8.60 10.65
CA MET A 99 -10.85 7.41 10.57
C MET A 99 -12.06 7.50 11.50
N SER A 100 -11.88 8.06 12.71
CA SER A 100 -12.99 8.20 13.67
C SER A 100 -14.14 9.08 13.16
N GLU A 101 -13.81 10.10 12.37
CA GLU A 101 -14.81 11.02 11.81
C GLU A 101 -15.30 10.60 10.42
N LEU A 102 -14.39 10.21 9.53
CA LEU A 102 -14.74 9.95 8.13
C LEU A 102 -15.38 8.58 7.92
N GLN A 103 -14.99 7.56 8.69
CA GLN A 103 -15.51 6.21 8.53
C GLN A 103 -17.05 6.14 8.79
N PRO A 104 -17.58 6.72 9.88
CA PRO A 104 -19.03 6.74 10.10
C PRO A 104 -19.80 7.50 9.01
N LEU A 105 -19.24 8.61 8.51
CA LEU A 105 -19.85 9.38 7.43
C LEU A 105 -19.91 8.58 6.12
N TYR A 106 -18.83 7.88 5.81
CA TYR A 106 -18.75 7.01 4.64
C TYR A 106 -19.75 5.86 4.74
N GLU A 107 -19.82 5.20 5.89
CA GLU A 107 -20.74 4.08 6.12
C GLU A 107 -22.21 4.52 6.06
N LYS A 108 -22.53 5.69 6.62
CA LYS A 108 -23.90 6.22 6.59
C LYS A 108 -24.37 6.51 5.15
N LYS A 109 -23.50 7.01 4.27
CA LYS A 109 -23.81 7.20 2.84
C LYS A 109 -23.86 5.88 2.08
N ARG A 110 -23.00 4.93 2.44
CA ARG A 110 -22.87 3.63 1.77
C ARG A 110 -24.15 2.77 1.87
N VAL A 111 -24.98 2.99 2.88
CA VAL A 111 -26.26 2.29 3.03
C VAL A 111 -27.32 2.84 2.04
N GLN A 112 -27.19 4.08 1.55
CA GLN A 112 -28.20 4.71 0.70
C GLN A 112 -27.93 4.65 -0.81
N GLU A 113 -26.65 4.49 -1.26
CA GLU A 113 -26.31 4.55 -2.68
C GLU A 113 -25.09 3.66 -3.02
N ARG A 114 -25.20 2.35 -2.80
CA ARG A 114 -24.23 1.45 -3.42
C ARG A 114 -24.66 1.17 -4.85
N PRO A 115 -23.90 1.56 -5.85
CA PRO A 115 -24.08 0.92 -7.14
C PRO A 115 -23.74 -0.56 -6.96
N ASP A 116 -24.67 -1.43 -7.33
CA ASP A 116 -24.44 -2.88 -7.34
C ASP A 116 -23.35 -3.29 -8.34
N ILE A 117 -22.87 -2.34 -9.13
CA ILE A 117 -21.92 -2.55 -10.24
C ILE A 117 -20.88 -1.42 -10.26
N TRP A 118 -19.60 -1.79 -10.16
CA TRP A 118 -18.45 -0.87 -10.27
C TRP A 118 -17.61 -1.21 -11.49
N ILE A 119 -17.26 -0.19 -12.26
CA ILE A 119 -16.30 -0.29 -13.34
C ILE A 119 -14.91 0.04 -12.79
N VAL A 120 -13.99 -0.92 -12.84
CA VAL A 120 -12.61 -0.79 -12.37
C VAL A 120 -11.70 -0.68 -13.60
N ARG A 121 -10.92 0.38 -13.70
CA ARG A 121 -9.99 0.64 -14.81
C ARG A 121 -8.55 0.69 -14.33
N GLY A 122 -7.66 0.16 -15.17
CA GLY A 122 -6.23 0.14 -14.94
C GLY A 122 -5.77 -1.06 -14.10
N GLN A 123 -4.62 -1.60 -14.50
CA GLN A 123 -4.10 -2.86 -13.97
C GLN A 123 -3.93 -2.85 -12.44
N ASN A 124 -3.36 -1.78 -11.87
CA ASN A 124 -3.14 -1.69 -10.42
C ASN A 124 -4.46 -1.72 -9.63
N ASN A 125 -5.45 -0.94 -10.06
CA ASN A 125 -6.76 -0.90 -9.41
C ASN A 125 -7.48 -2.26 -9.48
N ILE A 126 -7.34 -2.97 -10.61
CA ILE A 126 -7.91 -4.31 -10.78
C ILE A 126 -7.21 -5.31 -9.87
N LEU A 127 -5.88 -5.27 -9.79
CA LEU A 127 -5.11 -6.13 -8.89
C LEU A 127 -5.45 -5.88 -7.41
N ASP A 128 -5.59 -4.62 -7.01
CA ASP A 128 -5.99 -4.24 -5.65
C ASP A 128 -7.41 -4.77 -5.34
N ARG A 129 -8.34 -4.65 -6.28
CA ARG A 129 -9.70 -5.18 -6.13
C ARG A 129 -9.71 -6.70 -6.01
N ILE A 130 -8.93 -7.40 -6.84
CA ILE A 130 -8.76 -8.85 -6.75
C ILE A 130 -8.19 -9.23 -5.37
N LYS A 131 -7.12 -8.57 -4.93
CA LYS A 131 -6.48 -8.82 -3.62
C LYS A 131 -7.45 -8.62 -2.46
N GLU A 132 -8.27 -7.58 -2.50
CA GLU A 132 -9.28 -7.30 -1.49
C GLU A 132 -10.35 -8.40 -1.44
N THR A 133 -10.87 -8.84 -2.60
CA THR A 133 -11.84 -9.93 -2.71
C THR A 133 -11.27 -11.25 -2.21
N LEU A 134 -10.04 -11.60 -2.64
CA LEU A 134 -9.35 -12.80 -2.15
C LEU A 134 -9.17 -12.78 -0.63
N GLY A 135 -8.78 -11.64 -0.05
CA GLY A 135 -8.59 -11.49 1.42
C GLY A 135 -9.87 -11.69 2.23
N ARG A 136 -11.04 -11.42 1.64
CA ARG A 136 -12.35 -11.55 2.29
C ARG A 136 -13.01 -12.92 2.10
N THR A 137 -12.60 -13.70 1.12
CA THR A 137 -13.19 -15.02 0.81
C THR A 137 -13.07 -15.99 1.98
N ARG A 138 -14.15 -16.70 2.31
CA ARG A 138 -14.25 -17.57 3.47
C ARG A 138 -14.64 -19.02 3.16
N ARG A 139 -15.38 -19.27 2.09
CA ARG A 139 -15.96 -20.60 1.77
C ARG A 139 -15.52 -21.13 0.44
N GLU A 140 -15.74 -20.39 -0.63
CA GLU A 140 -15.40 -20.82 -2.00
C GLU A 140 -14.85 -19.67 -2.83
N LEU A 141 -13.91 -20.01 -3.69
CA LEU A 141 -13.35 -19.11 -4.70
C LEU A 141 -13.38 -19.81 -6.06
N LEU A 142 -14.09 -19.23 -7.02
CA LEU A 142 -14.14 -19.70 -8.38
C LEU A 142 -13.41 -18.71 -9.27
N VAL A 143 -12.41 -19.17 -10.02
CA VAL A 143 -11.55 -18.33 -10.86
C VAL A 143 -11.52 -18.87 -12.27
N ALA A 144 -11.90 -18.05 -13.25
CA ALA A 144 -11.69 -18.30 -14.66
C ALA A 144 -10.82 -17.19 -15.24
N MET A 145 -9.62 -17.50 -15.69
CA MET A 145 -8.68 -16.51 -16.23
C MET A 145 -8.19 -16.91 -17.61
N PRO A 146 -8.69 -16.25 -18.68
CA PRO A 146 -8.21 -16.48 -20.04
C PRO A 146 -6.78 -16.01 -20.25
N ILE A 147 -6.33 -15.05 -19.44
CA ILE A 147 -4.98 -14.50 -19.42
C ILE A 147 -4.52 -14.50 -17.98
N VAL A 148 -3.32 -15.03 -17.70
CA VAL A 148 -2.76 -15.11 -16.35
C VAL A 148 -1.44 -14.33 -16.31
N PRO A 149 -1.47 -13.04 -16.03
CA PRO A 149 -0.26 -12.25 -15.88
C PRO A 149 0.58 -12.71 -14.68
N ASP A 150 1.91 -12.65 -14.79
CA ASP A 150 2.83 -13.02 -13.69
C ASP A 150 2.58 -12.23 -12.41
N SER A 151 2.16 -10.98 -12.53
CA SER A 151 1.77 -10.13 -11.41
C SER A 151 0.61 -10.70 -10.60
N VAL A 152 -0.37 -11.29 -11.28
CA VAL A 152 -1.52 -11.96 -10.64
C VAL A 152 -1.06 -13.22 -9.90
N ILE A 153 -0.22 -14.03 -10.53
CA ILE A 153 0.28 -15.27 -9.92
C ILE A 153 1.08 -14.94 -8.66
N SER A 154 2.01 -14.01 -8.75
CA SER A 154 2.87 -13.61 -7.63
C SER A 154 2.05 -13.06 -6.45
N MET A 155 1.01 -12.31 -6.73
CA MET A 155 0.11 -11.74 -5.73
C MET A 155 -0.84 -12.80 -5.14
N ALA A 156 -1.39 -13.69 -5.99
CA ALA A 156 -2.41 -14.65 -5.58
C ALA A 156 -1.83 -15.85 -4.79
N THR A 157 -0.64 -16.33 -5.13
CA THR A 157 -0.04 -17.52 -4.51
C THR A 157 -0.05 -17.50 -2.97
N PRO A 158 0.44 -16.47 -2.27
CA PRO A 158 0.41 -16.44 -0.81
C PRO A 158 -1.02 -16.39 -0.25
N LEU A 159 -1.95 -15.72 -0.94
CA LEU A 159 -3.35 -15.64 -0.54
C LEU A 159 -4.07 -16.97 -0.71
N LEU A 160 -3.82 -17.67 -1.81
CA LEU A 160 -4.37 -19.03 -2.05
C LEU A 160 -3.84 -20.04 -1.04
N SER A 161 -2.56 -19.95 -0.66
CA SER A 161 -1.98 -20.78 0.40
C SER A 161 -2.69 -20.56 1.74
N LEU A 162 -2.93 -19.29 2.10
CA LEU A 162 -3.68 -18.94 3.32
C LEU A 162 -5.14 -19.40 3.25
N MET A 163 -5.79 -19.31 2.10
CA MET A 163 -7.15 -19.82 1.89
C MET A 163 -7.22 -21.34 2.06
N ASN A 164 -6.28 -22.05 1.46
CA ASN A 164 -6.19 -23.51 1.57
C ASN A 164 -6.02 -23.95 3.04
N SER A 165 -5.17 -23.26 3.81
CA SER A 165 -5.00 -23.54 5.26
C SER A 165 -6.26 -23.28 6.08
N ARG A 166 -7.20 -22.46 5.57
CA ARG A 166 -8.49 -22.16 6.19
C ARG A 166 -9.64 -23.06 5.70
N GLY A 167 -9.34 -24.01 4.80
CA GLY A 167 -10.34 -24.91 4.23
C GLY A 167 -11.25 -24.27 3.18
N VAL A 168 -10.84 -23.15 2.58
CA VAL A 168 -11.57 -22.50 1.48
C VAL A 168 -11.44 -23.38 0.23
N LYS A 169 -12.57 -23.73 -0.40
CA LYS A 169 -12.57 -24.47 -1.66
C LYS A 169 -12.19 -23.52 -2.80
N VAL A 170 -11.07 -23.80 -3.48
CA VAL A 170 -10.59 -22.98 -4.60
C VAL A 170 -10.61 -23.79 -5.89
N SER A 171 -11.35 -23.30 -6.89
CA SER A 171 -11.46 -23.88 -8.23
C SER A 171 -10.94 -22.89 -9.26
N VAL A 172 -9.93 -23.28 -10.04
CA VAL A 172 -9.26 -22.41 -11.02
C VAL A 172 -9.32 -23.01 -12.39
N MET A 173 -9.80 -22.24 -13.34
CA MET A 173 -9.84 -22.59 -14.76
C MET A 173 -8.90 -21.68 -15.55
N ILE A 174 -8.02 -22.28 -16.32
CA ILE A 174 -6.97 -21.61 -17.09
C ILE A 174 -6.89 -22.17 -18.52
N PRO A 175 -6.31 -21.39 -19.47
CA PRO A 175 -6.07 -21.90 -20.83
C PRO A 175 -5.06 -23.05 -20.83
N SER A 176 -5.25 -23.98 -21.77
CA SER A 176 -4.32 -25.10 -22.00
C SER A 176 -2.91 -24.68 -22.39
N MET A 177 -2.75 -23.46 -22.93
CA MET A 177 -1.47 -22.90 -23.36
C MET A 177 -0.60 -22.37 -22.19
N ILE A 178 -1.11 -22.30 -20.96
CA ILE A 178 -0.33 -21.84 -19.81
C ILE A 178 0.78 -22.82 -19.48
N SER A 179 1.98 -22.28 -19.17
CA SER A 179 3.16 -23.08 -18.90
C SER A 179 2.93 -24.07 -17.76
N LYS A 180 3.52 -25.26 -17.87
CA LYS A 180 3.49 -26.30 -16.83
C LYS A 180 3.99 -25.78 -15.47
N GLU A 181 4.79 -24.71 -15.47
CA GLU A 181 5.29 -24.08 -14.27
C GLU A 181 4.19 -23.39 -13.46
N VAL A 182 3.27 -22.66 -14.12
CA VAL A 182 2.13 -21.99 -13.46
C VAL A 182 1.21 -23.04 -12.85
N THR A 183 0.88 -24.07 -13.63
CA THR A 183 0.07 -25.20 -13.15
C THR A 183 0.72 -25.86 -11.94
N ARG A 184 2.04 -26.04 -11.96
CA ARG A 184 2.78 -26.59 -10.81
C ARG A 184 2.73 -25.68 -9.57
N LYS A 185 2.83 -24.36 -9.73
CA LYS A 185 2.74 -23.40 -8.61
C LYS A 185 1.35 -23.38 -7.97
N LEU A 186 0.30 -23.56 -8.75
CA LEU A 186 -1.08 -23.58 -8.27
C LEU A 186 -1.54 -24.96 -7.78
N LYS A 187 -0.88 -26.03 -8.22
CA LYS A 187 -1.21 -27.43 -7.85
C LYS A 187 -1.02 -27.64 -6.36
N GLY A 188 -2.05 -28.17 -5.71
CA GLY A 188 -2.09 -28.34 -4.25
C GLY A 188 -2.67 -27.12 -3.49
N LEU A 189 -2.84 -25.97 -4.17
CA LEU A 189 -3.52 -24.80 -3.61
C LEU A 189 -4.96 -24.68 -4.11
N ALA A 190 -5.26 -25.29 -5.25
CA ALA A 190 -6.57 -25.21 -5.90
C ALA A 190 -6.84 -26.46 -6.73
N GLU A 191 -8.11 -26.75 -6.99
CA GLU A 191 -8.51 -27.68 -8.05
C GLU A 191 -8.38 -26.95 -9.39
N ILE A 192 -7.55 -27.49 -10.31
CA ILE A 192 -7.24 -26.82 -11.58
C ILE A 192 -7.85 -27.61 -12.72
N ARG A 193 -8.56 -26.90 -13.60
CA ARG A 193 -9.00 -27.42 -14.89
C ARG A 193 -8.53 -26.54 -16.05
N VAL A 194 -8.33 -27.15 -17.19
CA VAL A 194 -7.85 -26.49 -18.41
C VAL A 194 -8.91 -26.50 -19.50
N ARG A 195 -8.97 -25.40 -20.24
CA ARG A 195 -9.86 -25.23 -21.37
C ARG A 195 -9.16 -24.54 -22.54
N GLU A 196 -9.44 -24.95 -23.77
CA GLU A 196 -8.79 -24.39 -24.95
C GLU A 196 -9.24 -22.97 -25.25
N GLN A 197 -10.54 -22.70 -25.10
CA GLN A 197 -11.12 -21.36 -25.34
C GLN A 197 -11.98 -20.91 -24.19
N MET A 198 -11.76 -19.69 -23.74
CA MET A 198 -12.57 -18.97 -22.75
C MET A 198 -12.88 -17.57 -23.25
N PHE A 199 -14.16 -17.19 -23.22
CA PHE A 199 -14.60 -15.83 -23.53
C PHE A 199 -14.61 -15.04 -22.22
N GLY A 200 -13.66 -14.13 -22.04
CA GLY A 200 -13.55 -13.39 -20.83
C GLY A 200 -13.22 -14.26 -19.61
N GLY A 201 -13.02 -13.62 -18.48
CA GLY A 201 -12.71 -14.28 -17.24
C GLY A 201 -13.38 -13.58 -16.06
N GLY A 202 -13.20 -14.18 -14.89
CA GLY A 202 -13.73 -13.58 -13.68
C GLY A 202 -13.36 -14.35 -12.43
N ILE A 203 -13.70 -13.74 -11.33
CA ILE A 203 -13.51 -14.27 -9.99
C ILE A 203 -14.83 -14.17 -9.25
N ILE A 204 -15.28 -15.25 -8.65
CA ILE A 204 -16.49 -15.28 -7.82
C ILE A 204 -16.08 -15.72 -6.41
N SER A 205 -16.42 -14.90 -5.44
CA SER A 205 -16.14 -15.15 -4.03
C SER A 205 -17.41 -15.43 -3.26
N ASP A 206 -17.45 -16.54 -2.54
CA ASP A 206 -18.50 -16.97 -1.62
C ASP A 206 -19.92 -16.93 -2.20
N SER A 207 -20.07 -16.94 -3.53
CA SER A 207 -21.33 -16.72 -4.26
C SER A 207 -22.03 -15.38 -3.92
N ASN A 208 -21.26 -14.38 -3.47
CA ASN A 208 -21.75 -13.06 -3.05
C ASN A 208 -21.13 -11.90 -3.82
N GLU A 209 -19.99 -12.09 -4.43
CA GLU A 209 -19.26 -11.05 -5.18
C GLU A 209 -18.70 -11.66 -6.46
N ILE A 210 -18.73 -10.88 -7.52
CA ILE A 210 -18.14 -11.24 -8.81
C ILE A 210 -17.24 -10.10 -9.31
N ILE A 211 -16.08 -10.45 -9.87
CA ILE A 211 -15.25 -9.57 -10.67
C ILE A 211 -15.19 -10.18 -12.07
N LEU A 212 -15.77 -9.50 -13.05
CA LEU A 212 -15.64 -9.85 -14.46
C LEU A 212 -14.43 -9.14 -15.06
N LEU A 213 -13.51 -9.89 -15.63
CA LEU A 213 -12.32 -9.38 -16.29
C LEU A 213 -12.60 -9.22 -17.78
N LEU A 214 -12.62 -7.98 -18.24
CA LEU A 214 -12.91 -7.61 -19.62
C LEU A 214 -11.61 -7.16 -20.28
N GLY A 215 -10.91 -8.07 -20.91
CA GLY A 215 -9.70 -7.79 -21.69
C GLY A 215 -9.88 -8.32 -23.10
N GLU A 216 -9.73 -7.48 -24.10
CA GLU A 216 -9.86 -7.88 -25.50
C GLU A 216 -8.56 -8.45 -26.07
N GLU A 217 -7.41 -8.05 -25.52
CA GLU A 217 -6.10 -8.41 -26.08
C GLU A 217 -5.14 -8.91 -24.99
N PRO A 218 -4.54 -10.10 -25.16
CA PRO A 218 -3.56 -10.66 -24.22
C PRO A 218 -2.37 -9.73 -23.92
N GLU A 219 -1.95 -8.94 -24.92
CA GLU A 219 -0.78 -8.06 -24.85
C GLU A 219 -1.02 -6.81 -23.98
N LYS A 220 -2.26 -6.37 -23.83
CA LYS A 220 -2.61 -5.18 -23.02
C LYS A 220 -2.87 -5.50 -21.55
N GLY A 221 -2.91 -6.77 -21.16
CA GLY A 221 -3.15 -7.18 -19.79
C GLY A 221 -4.56 -6.85 -19.28
N LEU A 222 -4.70 -6.70 -17.97
CA LEU A 222 -5.98 -6.40 -17.30
C LEU A 222 -6.25 -4.89 -17.37
N THR A 223 -7.05 -4.44 -18.32
CA THR A 223 -7.33 -3.00 -18.52
C THR A 223 -8.66 -2.54 -17.95
N LEU A 224 -9.65 -3.45 -17.94
CA LEU A 224 -11.02 -3.17 -17.52
C LEU A 224 -11.60 -4.37 -16.74
N ALA A 225 -12.28 -4.08 -15.64
CA ALA A 225 -13.06 -5.06 -14.92
C ALA A 225 -14.40 -4.48 -14.46
N ILE A 226 -15.39 -5.34 -14.25
CA ILE A 226 -16.64 -5.03 -13.56
C ILE A 226 -16.65 -5.81 -12.26
N SER A 227 -16.77 -5.11 -11.14
CA SER A 227 -16.99 -5.71 -9.82
C SER A 227 -18.43 -5.51 -9.40
N SER A 228 -19.08 -6.54 -8.84
CA SER A 228 -20.48 -6.47 -8.44
C SER A 228 -20.80 -7.43 -7.32
N ASP A 229 -21.70 -7.02 -6.42
CA ASP A 229 -22.38 -7.87 -5.44
C ASP A 229 -23.87 -8.06 -5.76
N HIS A 230 -24.31 -7.65 -6.96
CA HIS A 230 -25.68 -7.85 -7.42
C HIS A 230 -25.99 -9.32 -7.62
N VAL A 231 -26.99 -9.82 -6.91
CA VAL A 231 -27.33 -11.25 -6.84
C VAL A 231 -27.56 -11.86 -8.24
N GLY A 232 -28.20 -11.13 -9.15
CA GLY A 232 -28.44 -11.60 -10.53
C GLY A 232 -27.14 -11.78 -11.31
N LEU A 233 -26.19 -10.84 -11.19
CA LEU A 233 -24.91 -10.92 -11.90
C LEU A 233 -24.02 -12.03 -11.32
N VAL A 234 -24.00 -12.17 -10.00
CA VAL A 234 -23.27 -13.26 -9.32
C VAL A 234 -23.81 -14.62 -9.75
N LYS A 235 -25.15 -14.81 -9.76
CA LYS A 235 -25.77 -16.05 -10.23
C LYS A 235 -25.45 -16.35 -11.68
N PHE A 236 -25.55 -15.35 -12.56
CA PHE A 236 -25.18 -15.48 -13.97
C PHE A 236 -23.74 -15.94 -14.14
N GLY A 237 -22.80 -15.24 -13.48
CA GLY A 237 -21.38 -15.60 -13.55
C GLY A 237 -21.08 -16.99 -12.99
N LYS A 238 -21.75 -17.39 -11.90
CA LYS A 238 -21.60 -18.72 -11.31
C LYS A 238 -22.11 -19.81 -12.27
N SER A 239 -23.31 -19.67 -12.84
CA SER A 239 -23.85 -20.62 -13.80
C SER A 239 -22.95 -20.72 -15.06
N TYR A 240 -22.40 -19.59 -15.52
CA TYR A 240 -21.46 -19.60 -16.62
C TYR A 240 -20.15 -20.33 -16.25
N PHE A 241 -19.61 -20.07 -15.06
CA PHE A 241 -18.42 -20.78 -14.59
C PHE A 241 -18.66 -22.30 -14.50
N GLU A 242 -19.77 -22.73 -13.91
CA GLU A 242 -20.16 -24.15 -13.76
C GLU A 242 -20.29 -24.84 -15.11
N PHE A 243 -20.94 -24.19 -16.07
CA PHE A 243 -21.03 -24.70 -17.45
C PHE A 243 -19.65 -24.88 -18.10
N LEU A 244 -18.75 -23.92 -17.94
CA LEU A 244 -17.37 -24.03 -18.45
C LEU A 244 -16.59 -25.13 -17.72
N TRP A 245 -16.79 -25.25 -16.40
CA TRP A 245 -16.11 -26.21 -15.53
C TRP A 245 -16.45 -27.64 -15.89
N GLU A 246 -17.71 -27.95 -16.09
CA GLU A 246 -18.18 -29.30 -16.50
C GLU A 246 -17.60 -29.72 -17.84
N ASN A 247 -17.41 -28.76 -18.74
CA ASN A 247 -16.87 -28.97 -20.08
C ASN A 247 -15.35 -28.74 -20.17
N SER A 248 -14.62 -28.81 -19.07
CA SER A 248 -13.17 -28.64 -18.98
C SER A 248 -12.47 -29.93 -18.56
N LYS A 249 -11.16 -30.06 -18.85
CA LYS A 249 -10.34 -31.22 -18.51
C LYS A 249 -9.56 -30.97 -17.22
N PRO A 250 -9.41 -31.95 -16.32
CA PRO A 250 -8.47 -31.86 -15.21
C PRO A 250 -7.04 -31.56 -15.70
N SER A 251 -6.30 -30.71 -14.97
CA SER A 251 -4.91 -30.36 -15.29
C SER A 251 -3.93 -31.41 -14.82
#